data_4674969432c29be9bef2ac9b71c51331
#
_entry.id   4674969432c29be9bef2ac9b71c51331
#
_cell.length_a   1.000
_cell.length_b   1.000
_cell.length_c   1.000
_cell.angle_alpha   90.00
_cell.angle_beta   90.00
_cell.angle_gamma   90.00
#
_symmetry.space_group_name_H-M   'P 1'
#
loop_
_entity.id
_entity.type
_entity.pdbx_description
1 polymer ?
#
loop_
_entity_poly.entity_id
_entity_poly.type
_entity_poly.pdbx_seq_one_letter_code
_entity_poly.pdbx_strand_id
1 'polypeptide(L)'
;MTMEHSLVDEAPTQQQGSGVLSLVWIGGASCDGCTMAVLGAAEPGIEDLLLGRVPDAPPVTLLHPALALESGDAYRAELNRAAAGQLNPFLLILEGSVLDESLAGSGSFSRMGVDADGRPLTIAAWIDRLASQAEAVIAIGSCATWGGMPAAAGSPTGAMGLEDYLGRDFRSRADLPVINVPGCAPPGEAFVETLVYVWLHLARLVPLDLDDERRPRWLYNEPAHPLPPRVDYMPAQAYDVAHRPTVGCPVPRQGWMKGVGGCARVGGCCIGCTARDFADRYLALATPEAPPPSSPGG
;
A
#
# COMPACT_ATOMS: atom_id res chain seq x y z
N MET A 1 27.45 -42.96 33.00
CA MET A 1 27.34 -41.59 33.51
C MET A 1 27.07 -40.71 32.30
N THR A 2 25.82 -40.71 31.89
CA THR A 2 25.29 -40.05 30.69
C THR A 2 24.62 -38.76 31.12
N MET A 3 25.15 -37.62 30.72
CA MET A 3 24.53 -36.31 30.92
C MET A 3 23.56 -36.08 29.76
N GLU A 4 22.26 -36.17 30.02
CA GLU A 4 21.23 -35.67 29.17
C GLU A 4 21.17 -34.13 29.36
N HIS A 5 21.51 -33.38 28.31
CA HIS A 5 21.24 -31.97 28.22
C HIS A 5 19.84 -31.80 27.62
N SER A 6 18.90 -31.53 28.52
CA SER A 6 17.58 -31.03 28.15
C SER A 6 17.70 -29.53 27.85
N LEU A 7 17.79 -29.16 26.57
CA LEU A 7 17.54 -27.80 26.09
C LEU A 7 16.10 -27.75 25.59
N VAL A 8 15.19 -27.55 26.53
CA VAL A 8 13.85 -27.06 26.18
C VAL A 8 13.91 -25.58 26.43
N ASP A 9 14.23 -24.80 25.38
CA ASP A 9 14.03 -23.36 25.39
C ASP A 9 12.52 -23.10 25.47
N GLU A 10 12.09 -22.59 26.62
CA GLU A 10 10.76 -22.05 26.81
C GLU A 10 10.59 -20.84 25.83
N ALA A 11 9.67 -20.98 24.88
CA ALA A 11 9.23 -19.86 24.09
C ALA A 11 8.78 -18.72 25.04
N PRO A 12 9.15 -17.46 24.78
CA PRO A 12 8.79 -16.37 25.66
C PRO A 12 7.26 -16.26 25.71
N THR A 13 6.71 -16.45 26.89
CA THR A 13 5.31 -16.17 27.23
C THR A 13 5.02 -14.71 26.89
N GLN A 14 4.17 -14.47 25.89
CA GLN A 14 3.71 -13.14 25.52
C GLN A 14 3.03 -12.48 26.73
N GLN A 15 3.69 -11.50 27.31
CA GLN A 15 3.12 -10.65 28.33
C GLN A 15 2.00 -9.80 27.69
N GLN A 16 0.77 -10.04 28.10
CA GLN A 16 -0.36 -9.18 27.85
C GLN A 16 -0.06 -7.79 28.45
N GLY A 17 0.05 -6.77 27.59
CA GLY A 17 0.20 -5.39 28.02
C GLY A 17 1.48 -4.66 27.59
N SER A 18 2.33 -5.22 26.77
CA SER A 18 3.45 -4.51 26.14
C SER A 18 2.95 -3.79 24.88
N GLY A 19 3.22 -2.50 24.74
CA GLY A 19 2.78 -1.66 23.63
C GLY A 19 3.41 -2.04 22.27
N VAL A 20 3.23 -3.28 21.84
CA VAL A 20 3.64 -3.78 20.52
C VAL A 20 2.56 -3.40 19.52
N LEU A 21 2.96 -2.75 18.44
CA LEU A 21 2.09 -2.40 17.32
C LEU A 21 2.14 -3.51 16.26
N SER A 22 0.99 -4.04 15.87
CA SER A 22 0.92 -5.03 14.80
C SER A 22 0.65 -4.36 13.46
N LEU A 23 1.45 -4.69 12.44
CA LEU A 23 1.19 -4.32 11.05
C LEU A 23 0.49 -5.50 10.37
N VAL A 24 -0.78 -5.35 10.06
CA VAL A 24 -1.59 -6.36 9.37
C VAL A 24 -1.64 -5.99 7.90
N TRP A 25 -0.93 -6.74 7.05
CA TRP A 25 -0.82 -6.48 5.63
C TRP A 25 -1.71 -7.41 4.84
N ILE A 26 -2.50 -6.87 3.92
CA ILE A 26 -3.36 -7.63 3.01
C ILE A 26 -3.01 -7.26 1.57
N GLY A 27 -2.87 -8.28 0.71
CA GLY A 27 -2.69 -8.13 -0.74
C GLY A 27 -4.03 -8.24 -1.46
N GLY A 28 -4.42 -7.19 -2.18
CA GLY A 28 -5.53 -7.20 -3.14
C GLY A 28 -5.08 -7.65 -4.54
N ALA A 29 -5.62 -7.04 -5.60
CA ALA A 29 -5.08 -7.21 -6.96
C ALA A 29 -3.75 -6.47 -7.05
N SER A 30 -2.67 -7.16 -6.67
CA SER A 30 -1.32 -6.62 -6.46
C SER A 30 -0.30 -7.27 -7.40
N CYS A 31 0.79 -6.54 -7.65
CA CYS A 31 2.01 -7.08 -8.27
C CYS A 31 3.16 -7.25 -7.25
N ASP A 32 2.89 -7.03 -5.96
CA ASP A 32 3.84 -7.06 -4.84
C ASP A 32 4.99 -6.03 -4.96
N GLY A 33 4.86 -5.07 -5.88
CA GLY A 33 5.86 -4.04 -6.13
C GLY A 33 6.04 -3.08 -4.95
N CYS A 34 4.97 -2.80 -4.18
CA CYS A 34 5.05 -1.96 -3.00
C CYS A 34 5.76 -2.70 -1.85
N THR A 35 5.44 -3.98 -1.64
CA THR A 35 6.18 -4.85 -0.72
C THR A 35 7.68 -4.87 -1.06
N MET A 36 8.03 -5.06 -2.33
CA MET A 36 9.43 -5.03 -2.78
C MET A 36 10.10 -3.67 -2.55
N ALA A 37 9.38 -2.57 -2.77
CA ALA A 37 9.90 -1.24 -2.49
C ALA A 37 10.17 -1.03 -0.99
N VAL A 38 9.27 -1.50 -0.12
CA VAL A 38 9.43 -1.41 1.34
C VAL A 38 10.61 -2.25 1.82
N LEU A 39 10.81 -3.46 1.27
CA LEU A 39 11.99 -4.27 1.55
C LEU A 39 13.29 -3.64 1.08
N GLY A 40 13.24 -2.80 0.05
CA GLY A 40 14.38 -2.03 -0.44
C GLY A 40 14.64 -0.74 0.32
N ALA A 41 13.79 -0.36 1.26
CA ALA A 41 13.98 0.84 2.08
C ALA A 41 15.23 0.68 2.95
N ALA A 42 16.08 1.69 2.96
CA ALA A 42 17.37 1.60 3.63
C ALA A 42 17.46 2.49 4.89
N GLU A 43 16.73 3.63 4.92
CA GLU A 43 16.82 4.57 6.05
C GLU A 43 15.61 5.52 6.11
N PRO A 44 14.61 5.25 6.97
CA PRO A 44 14.49 4.03 7.79
C PRO A 44 14.06 2.83 6.96
N GLY A 45 14.61 1.66 7.27
CA GLY A 45 14.18 0.39 6.73
C GLY A 45 13.03 -0.24 7.52
N ILE A 46 12.30 -1.16 6.92
CA ILE A 46 11.27 -1.92 7.65
C ILE A 46 11.89 -2.75 8.79
N GLU A 47 13.12 -3.23 8.61
CA GLU A 47 13.87 -3.96 9.61
C GLU A 47 14.17 -3.10 10.85
N ASP A 48 14.35 -1.79 10.68
CA ASP A 48 14.60 -0.90 11.81
C ASP A 48 13.37 -0.80 12.71
N LEU A 49 12.16 -0.81 12.12
CA LEU A 49 10.90 -0.90 12.87
C LEU A 49 10.76 -2.25 13.59
N LEU A 50 10.98 -3.36 12.86
CA LEU A 50 10.82 -4.71 13.40
C LEU A 50 11.81 -5.01 14.52
N LEU A 51 13.02 -4.43 14.45
CA LEU A 51 14.08 -4.61 15.44
C LEU A 51 14.07 -3.53 16.53
N GLY A 52 13.08 -2.62 16.52
CA GLY A 52 12.96 -1.56 17.53
C GLY A 52 14.12 -0.56 17.48
N ARG A 53 14.70 -0.31 16.32
CA ARG A 53 15.84 0.62 16.15
C ARG A 53 15.41 2.05 15.86
N VAL A 54 14.14 2.27 15.53
CA VAL A 54 13.60 3.61 15.31
C VAL A 54 13.30 4.26 16.67
N PRO A 55 13.94 5.40 16.99
CA PRO A 55 13.67 6.09 18.25
C PRO A 55 12.17 6.43 18.41
N ASP A 56 11.67 6.28 19.62
CA ASP A 56 10.29 6.59 20.00
C ASP A 56 9.21 5.76 19.27
N ALA A 57 9.58 4.81 18.42
CA ALA A 57 8.66 3.84 17.84
C ALA A 57 8.47 2.62 18.77
N PRO A 58 7.27 2.04 18.83
CA PRO A 58 7.04 0.81 19.59
C PRO A 58 7.73 -0.37 18.91
N PRO A 59 7.94 -1.47 19.63
CA PRO A 59 8.19 -2.75 18.98
C PRO A 59 7.05 -3.07 18.01
N VAL A 60 7.41 -3.51 16.82
CA VAL A 60 6.47 -3.78 15.73
C VAL A 60 6.49 -5.27 15.40
N THR A 61 5.31 -5.87 15.19
CA THR A 61 5.16 -7.19 14.57
C THR A 61 4.55 -7.06 13.19
N LEU A 62 4.99 -7.89 12.25
CA LEU A 62 4.50 -7.88 10.88
C LEU A 62 3.74 -9.16 10.58
N LEU A 63 2.45 -9.02 10.26
CA LEU A 63 1.63 -10.06 9.66
C LEU A 63 1.50 -9.76 8.17
N HIS A 64 2.24 -10.50 7.36
CA HIS A 64 2.29 -10.30 5.91
C HIS A 64 2.12 -11.63 5.19
N PRO A 65 1.29 -11.72 4.14
CA PRO A 65 0.96 -13.00 3.51
C PRO A 65 2.16 -13.74 2.89
N ALA A 66 3.25 -13.02 2.60
CA ALA A 66 4.43 -13.60 1.96
C ALA A 66 5.74 -13.44 2.77
N LEU A 67 5.82 -12.50 3.72
CA LEU A 67 7.08 -12.14 4.40
C LEU A 67 7.13 -12.56 5.87
N ALA A 68 5.96 -12.68 6.52
CA ALA A 68 5.93 -13.12 7.91
C ALA A 68 6.23 -14.60 8.04
N LEU A 69 6.66 -15.04 9.24
CA LEU A 69 6.86 -16.45 9.55
C LEU A 69 5.53 -17.23 9.53
N GLU A 70 4.45 -16.55 9.93
CA GLU A 70 3.10 -17.09 9.89
C GLU A 70 2.57 -17.04 8.46
N SER A 71 2.16 -18.18 7.94
CA SER A 71 1.54 -18.30 6.61
C SER A 71 0.35 -19.28 6.66
N GLY A 72 -0.46 -19.28 5.63
CA GLY A 72 -1.58 -20.20 5.53
C GLY A 72 -2.58 -20.06 6.69
N ASP A 73 -2.81 -21.15 7.42
CA ASP A 73 -3.79 -21.19 8.51
C ASP A 73 -3.37 -20.36 9.72
N ALA A 74 -2.08 -20.28 10.03
CA ALA A 74 -1.57 -19.44 11.10
C ALA A 74 -1.80 -17.96 10.81
N TYR A 75 -1.51 -17.50 9.60
CA TYR A 75 -1.79 -16.13 9.18
C TYR A 75 -3.30 -15.81 9.27
N ARG A 76 -4.16 -16.72 8.78
CA ARG A 76 -5.62 -16.54 8.87
C ARG A 76 -6.13 -16.53 10.32
N ALA A 77 -5.51 -17.31 11.20
CA ALA A 77 -5.85 -17.28 12.63
C ALA A 77 -5.59 -15.91 13.25
N GLU A 78 -4.46 -15.28 12.93
CA GLU A 78 -4.15 -13.93 13.37
C GLU A 78 -5.12 -12.88 12.79
N LEU A 79 -5.51 -12.99 11.51
CA LEU A 79 -6.53 -12.13 10.93
C LEU A 79 -7.89 -12.28 11.64
N ASN A 80 -8.27 -13.50 12.01
CA ASN A 80 -9.50 -13.71 12.78
C ASN A 80 -9.40 -13.10 14.19
N ARG A 81 -8.25 -13.17 14.83
CA ARG A 81 -7.99 -12.50 16.12
C ARG A 81 -8.12 -10.98 15.99
N ALA A 82 -7.53 -10.40 14.92
CA ALA A 82 -7.64 -8.98 14.62
C ALA A 82 -9.11 -8.57 14.41
N ALA A 83 -9.85 -9.32 13.58
CA ALA A 83 -11.27 -9.09 13.33
C ALA A 83 -12.14 -9.22 14.58
N ALA A 84 -11.74 -10.06 15.55
CA ALA A 84 -12.41 -10.20 16.85
C ALA A 84 -11.98 -9.15 17.90
N GLY A 85 -11.13 -8.19 17.53
CA GLY A 85 -10.60 -7.18 18.46
C GLY A 85 -9.60 -7.72 19.47
N GLN A 86 -9.01 -8.89 19.20
CA GLN A 86 -8.06 -9.58 20.08
C GLN A 86 -6.60 -9.32 19.72
N LEU A 87 -6.36 -8.57 18.64
CA LEU A 87 -5.05 -8.12 18.20
C LEU A 87 -5.04 -6.59 18.14
N ASN A 88 -4.88 -5.94 19.29
CA ASN A 88 -4.84 -4.49 19.37
C ASN A 88 -3.64 -4.02 20.18
N PRO A 89 -2.99 -2.90 19.78
CA PRO A 89 -3.27 -2.08 18.59
C PRO A 89 -2.74 -2.68 17.29
N PHE A 90 -3.42 -2.46 16.16
CA PHE A 90 -2.87 -2.79 14.86
C PHE A 90 -3.18 -1.73 13.80
N LEU A 91 -2.32 -1.65 12.77
CA LEU A 91 -2.55 -0.90 11.54
C LEU A 91 -2.91 -1.89 10.42
N LEU A 92 -3.96 -1.59 9.68
CA LEU A 92 -4.32 -2.35 8.47
C LEU A 92 -3.66 -1.70 7.26
N ILE A 93 -2.89 -2.49 6.51
CA ILE A 93 -2.19 -2.06 5.30
C ILE A 93 -2.76 -2.85 4.13
N LEU A 94 -3.24 -2.16 3.11
CA LEU A 94 -3.65 -2.76 1.84
C LEU A 94 -2.64 -2.40 0.75
N GLU A 95 -2.12 -3.42 0.06
CA GLU A 95 -1.40 -3.34 -1.21
C GLU A 95 -2.26 -3.94 -2.32
N GLY A 96 -2.35 -3.27 -3.47
CA GLY A 96 -3.20 -3.73 -4.56
C GLY A 96 -4.64 -3.22 -4.47
N SER A 97 -5.39 -3.39 -5.53
CA SER A 97 -6.75 -2.87 -5.66
C SER A 97 -7.77 -3.78 -4.98
N VAL A 98 -8.86 -3.20 -4.51
CA VAL A 98 -10.06 -3.95 -4.10
C VAL A 98 -10.85 -4.31 -5.35
N LEU A 99 -11.28 -5.57 -5.47
CA LEU A 99 -12.08 -6.05 -6.59
C LEU A 99 -13.57 -6.02 -6.22
N ASP A 100 -14.42 -5.65 -7.15
CA ASP A 100 -15.86 -5.71 -6.97
C ASP A 100 -16.35 -7.16 -7.12
N GLU A 101 -16.39 -7.87 -6.03
CA GLU A 101 -16.80 -9.27 -6.01
C GLU A 101 -18.25 -9.51 -6.49
N SER A 102 -19.09 -8.46 -6.54
CA SER A 102 -20.45 -8.58 -7.08
C SER A 102 -20.46 -8.88 -8.58
N LEU A 103 -19.39 -8.54 -9.28
CA LEU A 103 -19.21 -8.81 -10.71
C LEU A 103 -18.68 -10.21 -11.00
N ALA A 104 -18.27 -10.97 -9.99
CA ALA A 104 -17.70 -12.32 -10.16
C ALA A 104 -18.76 -13.42 -10.48
N GLY A 105 -20.04 -13.08 -10.54
CA GLY A 105 -21.11 -14.02 -10.80
C GLY A 105 -21.24 -15.09 -9.70
N SER A 106 -21.09 -16.38 -10.08
CA SER A 106 -21.14 -17.50 -9.12
C SER A 106 -19.78 -17.82 -8.47
N GLY A 107 -18.71 -17.11 -8.87
CA GLY A 107 -17.35 -17.29 -8.37
C GLY A 107 -16.91 -16.19 -7.41
N SER A 108 -15.61 -16.00 -7.33
CA SER A 108 -14.97 -14.86 -6.67
C SER A 108 -13.70 -14.48 -7.43
N PHE A 109 -13.38 -13.18 -7.48
CA PHE A 109 -12.14 -12.70 -8.08
C PHE A 109 -10.94 -12.93 -7.15
N SER A 110 -11.16 -12.81 -5.84
CA SER A 110 -10.12 -13.03 -4.85
C SER A 110 -10.56 -14.08 -3.81
N ARG A 111 -9.56 -14.74 -3.20
CA ARG A 111 -9.84 -15.71 -2.14
C ARG A 111 -8.66 -15.83 -1.18
N MET A 112 -8.92 -15.53 0.08
CA MET A 112 -7.97 -15.73 1.17
C MET A 112 -8.64 -16.55 2.29
N GLY A 113 -8.89 -17.84 1.99
CA GLY A 113 -9.54 -18.78 2.88
C GLY A 113 -11.01 -19.01 2.59
N VAL A 114 -11.65 -19.69 3.53
CA VAL A 114 -13.11 -19.97 3.54
C VAL A 114 -13.66 -19.66 4.93
N ASP A 115 -14.93 -19.32 4.99
CA ASP A 115 -15.67 -19.17 6.24
C ASP A 115 -16.08 -20.55 6.82
N ALA A 116 -16.84 -20.52 7.92
CA ALA A 116 -17.32 -21.74 8.58
C ALA A 116 -18.28 -22.57 7.70
N ASP A 117 -18.95 -21.94 6.73
CA ASP A 117 -19.86 -22.58 5.79
C ASP A 117 -19.15 -23.07 4.50
N GLY A 118 -17.81 -22.89 4.42
CA GLY A 118 -17.01 -23.26 3.26
C GLY A 118 -17.08 -22.26 2.11
N ARG A 119 -17.66 -21.05 2.31
CA ARG A 119 -17.73 -20.00 1.29
C ARG A 119 -16.40 -19.28 1.20
N PRO A 120 -15.98 -18.83 0.00
CA PRO A 120 -14.77 -18.04 -0.15
C PRO A 120 -14.78 -16.79 0.74
N LEU A 121 -13.72 -16.59 1.52
CA LEU A 121 -13.41 -15.29 2.14
C LEU A 121 -12.58 -14.49 1.17
N THR A 122 -13.18 -13.47 0.59
CA THR A 122 -12.52 -12.57 -0.37
C THR A 122 -11.67 -11.51 0.35
N ILE A 123 -10.82 -10.82 -0.39
CA ILE A 123 -10.06 -9.68 0.18
C ILE A 123 -11.02 -8.59 0.66
N ALA A 124 -12.07 -8.29 -0.10
CA ALA A 124 -13.13 -7.36 0.30
C ALA A 124 -13.75 -7.75 1.65
N ALA A 125 -14.11 -9.03 1.81
CA ALA A 125 -14.67 -9.55 3.06
C ALA A 125 -13.69 -9.42 4.25
N TRP A 126 -12.38 -9.55 4.03
CA TRP A 126 -11.39 -9.30 5.07
C TRP A 126 -11.27 -7.81 5.40
N ILE A 127 -11.29 -6.93 4.40
CA ILE A 127 -11.30 -5.48 4.61
C ILE A 127 -12.50 -5.07 5.47
N ASP A 128 -13.70 -5.55 5.16
CA ASP A 128 -14.92 -5.27 5.91
C ASP A 128 -14.80 -5.66 7.39
N ARG A 129 -14.15 -6.79 7.67
CA ARG A 129 -13.99 -7.32 9.02
C ARG A 129 -12.90 -6.61 9.84
N LEU A 130 -11.88 -6.05 9.16
CA LEU A 130 -10.68 -5.54 9.80
C LEU A 130 -10.62 -4.01 9.87
N ALA A 131 -11.16 -3.31 8.87
CA ALA A 131 -10.93 -1.87 8.72
C ALA A 131 -11.41 -1.07 9.93
N SER A 132 -12.60 -1.38 10.47
CA SER A 132 -13.17 -0.71 11.64
C SER A 132 -12.49 -1.09 12.97
N GLN A 133 -11.71 -2.18 12.98
CA GLN A 133 -10.98 -2.64 14.16
C GLN A 133 -9.55 -2.08 14.22
N ALA A 134 -9.02 -1.63 13.09
CA ALA A 134 -7.68 -1.07 12.98
C ALA A 134 -7.61 0.33 13.59
N GLU A 135 -6.49 0.67 14.27
CA GLU A 135 -6.23 2.04 14.73
C GLU A 135 -6.09 3.00 13.56
N ALA A 136 -5.43 2.58 12.48
CA ALA A 136 -5.40 3.30 11.22
C ALA A 136 -5.43 2.33 10.04
N VAL A 137 -5.89 2.81 8.88
CA VAL A 137 -5.98 2.05 7.63
C VAL A 137 -5.18 2.78 6.57
N ILE A 138 -4.22 2.09 5.96
CA ILE A 138 -3.25 2.68 5.04
C ILE A 138 -3.31 1.94 3.70
N ALA A 139 -3.48 2.69 2.63
CA ALA A 139 -3.40 2.22 1.25
C ALA A 139 -2.01 2.51 0.70
N ILE A 140 -1.21 1.48 0.42
CA ILE A 140 0.12 1.63 -0.18
C ILE A 140 0.07 1.34 -1.68
N GLY A 141 0.63 2.27 -2.46
CA GLY A 141 0.68 2.17 -3.92
C GLY A 141 -0.58 2.68 -4.61
N SER A 142 -0.43 3.03 -5.89
CA SER A 142 -1.54 3.60 -6.68
C SER A 142 -2.70 2.62 -6.88
N CYS A 143 -2.45 1.31 -6.82
CA CYS A 143 -3.50 0.30 -6.88
C CYS A 143 -4.41 0.38 -5.65
N ALA A 144 -3.83 0.38 -4.45
CA ALA A 144 -4.61 0.49 -3.22
C ALA A 144 -5.26 1.87 -3.03
N THR A 145 -4.60 2.94 -3.50
CA THR A 145 -5.11 4.31 -3.33
C THR A 145 -6.19 4.69 -4.35
N TRP A 146 -5.97 4.35 -5.63
CA TRP A 146 -6.81 4.83 -6.74
C TRP A 146 -7.35 3.70 -7.62
N GLY A 147 -7.14 2.44 -7.26
CA GLY A 147 -7.44 1.30 -8.12
C GLY A 147 -6.31 0.97 -9.11
N GLY A 148 -5.45 1.93 -9.47
CA GLY A 148 -4.27 1.73 -10.31
C GLY A 148 -4.55 1.04 -11.64
N MET A 149 -3.56 0.29 -12.16
CA MET A 149 -3.69 -0.42 -13.44
C MET A 149 -4.88 -1.40 -13.50
N PRO A 150 -5.22 -2.14 -12.42
CA PRO A 150 -6.41 -3.01 -12.45
C PRO A 150 -7.73 -2.26 -12.62
N ALA A 151 -7.81 -0.98 -12.24
CA ALA A 151 -9.03 -0.16 -12.35
C ALA A 151 -9.11 0.64 -13.65
N ALA A 152 -8.16 0.47 -14.57
CA ALA A 152 -8.18 1.19 -15.84
C ALA A 152 -9.49 0.94 -16.62
N ALA A 153 -9.87 1.89 -17.46
CA ALA A 153 -11.11 1.86 -18.21
C ALA A 153 -11.33 0.53 -18.94
N GLY A 154 -12.51 -0.06 -18.77
CA GLY A 154 -12.86 -1.36 -19.33
C GLY A 154 -12.43 -2.56 -18.47
N SER A 155 -11.94 -2.34 -17.25
CA SER A 155 -11.63 -3.44 -16.33
C SER A 155 -12.88 -4.30 -16.05
N PRO A 156 -12.80 -5.64 -16.24
CA PRO A 156 -13.94 -6.52 -15.99
C PRO A 156 -14.18 -6.81 -14.51
N THR A 157 -13.27 -6.39 -13.63
CA THR A 157 -13.30 -6.72 -12.20
C THR A 157 -13.85 -5.61 -11.33
N GLY A 158 -14.16 -4.44 -11.91
CA GLY A 158 -14.57 -3.27 -11.13
C GLY A 158 -13.57 -2.87 -10.05
N ALA A 159 -12.27 -3.10 -10.30
CA ALA A 159 -11.21 -2.79 -9.34
C ALA A 159 -11.23 -1.32 -8.94
N MET A 160 -10.99 -1.04 -7.66
CA MET A 160 -11.08 0.30 -7.10
C MET A 160 -10.05 0.50 -5.97
N GLY A 161 -9.87 1.75 -5.56
CA GLY A 161 -9.06 2.10 -4.39
C GLY A 161 -9.76 1.76 -3.08
N LEU A 162 -9.00 1.69 -2.01
CA LEU A 162 -9.50 1.36 -0.68
C LEU A 162 -10.49 2.41 -0.15
N GLU A 163 -10.19 3.70 -0.36
CA GLU A 163 -11.11 4.78 0.02
C GLU A 163 -12.40 4.75 -0.80
N ASP A 164 -12.32 4.41 -2.09
CA ASP A 164 -13.50 4.28 -2.95
C ASP A 164 -14.37 3.10 -2.51
N TYR A 165 -13.75 2.01 -2.03
CA TYR A 165 -14.46 0.84 -1.48
C TYR A 165 -15.11 1.11 -0.12
N LEU A 166 -14.36 1.65 0.84
CA LEU A 166 -14.86 1.91 2.20
C LEU A 166 -15.78 3.14 2.28
N GLY A 167 -15.72 4.02 1.28
CA GLY A 167 -16.40 5.30 1.28
C GLY A 167 -15.56 6.40 1.96
N ARG A 168 -15.73 7.63 1.48
CA ARG A 168 -14.95 8.79 1.94
C ARG A 168 -15.23 9.16 3.41
N ASP A 169 -16.37 8.77 3.93
CA ASP A 169 -16.76 9.02 5.33
C ASP A 169 -16.26 7.95 6.30
N PHE A 170 -15.58 6.93 5.79
CA PHE A 170 -14.98 5.90 6.63
C PHE A 170 -14.04 6.51 7.68
N ARG A 171 -14.12 5.95 8.89
CA ARG A 171 -13.19 6.24 9.98
C ARG A 171 -12.73 4.95 10.65
N SER A 172 -11.43 4.89 10.90
CA SER A 172 -10.81 3.82 11.68
C SER A 172 -11.19 3.92 13.16
N ARG A 173 -10.70 2.99 13.98
CA ARG A 173 -10.93 3.00 15.42
C ARG A 173 -10.40 4.27 16.11
N ALA A 174 -9.31 4.86 15.61
CA ALA A 174 -8.76 6.12 16.10
C ALA A 174 -9.36 7.36 15.42
N ASP A 175 -10.51 7.21 14.75
CA ASP A 175 -11.20 8.30 14.02
C ASP A 175 -10.40 8.87 12.84
N LEU A 176 -9.53 8.07 12.24
CA LEU A 176 -8.72 8.47 11.08
C LEU A 176 -9.37 8.03 9.76
N PRO A 177 -9.25 8.83 8.69
CA PRO A 177 -9.61 8.40 7.35
C PRO A 177 -8.64 7.31 6.83
N VAL A 178 -8.91 6.76 5.67
CA VAL A 178 -7.90 6.01 4.92
C VAL A 178 -6.72 6.93 4.60
N ILE A 179 -5.51 6.49 4.90
CA ILE A 179 -4.27 7.23 4.61
C ILE A 179 -3.69 6.70 3.31
N ASN A 180 -3.53 7.57 2.32
CA ASN A 180 -3.12 7.21 0.98
C ASN A 180 -1.63 7.49 0.75
N VAL A 181 -0.88 6.47 0.30
CA VAL A 181 0.54 6.58 -0.07
C VAL A 181 0.71 6.11 -1.52
N PRO A 182 0.28 6.93 -2.53
CA PRO A 182 0.32 6.55 -3.92
C PRO A 182 1.74 6.54 -4.50
N GLY A 183 1.90 5.76 -5.55
CA GLY A 183 3.13 5.54 -6.32
C GLY A 183 3.11 4.13 -6.89
N CYS A 184 3.82 3.88 -7.99
CA CYS A 184 3.85 2.55 -8.60
C CYS A 184 5.30 2.09 -8.85
N ALA A 185 5.96 1.72 -7.79
CA ALA A 185 5.62 1.76 -6.36
C ALA A 185 6.09 3.10 -5.72
N PRO A 186 5.55 3.49 -4.53
CA PRO A 186 6.12 4.60 -3.77
C PRO A 186 7.51 4.20 -3.25
N PRO A 187 8.40 5.17 -2.92
CA PRO A 187 9.63 4.85 -2.19
C PRO A 187 9.31 4.12 -0.88
N GLY A 188 10.07 3.06 -0.61
CA GLY A 188 9.88 2.28 0.63
C GLY A 188 10.09 3.14 1.87
N GLU A 189 11.07 4.03 1.84
CA GLU A 189 11.34 5.01 2.90
C GLU A 189 10.12 5.89 3.20
N ALA A 190 9.43 6.38 2.15
CA ALA A 190 8.23 7.20 2.31
C ALA A 190 7.12 6.46 3.05
N PHE A 191 6.98 5.16 2.78
CA PHE A 191 6.01 4.34 3.48
C PHE A 191 6.41 4.07 4.94
N VAL A 192 7.67 3.71 5.20
CA VAL A 192 8.17 3.49 6.57
C VAL A 192 8.07 4.77 7.41
N GLU A 193 8.44 5.93 6.84
CA GLU A 193 8.21 7.23 7.49
C GLU A 193 6.72 7.47 7.79
N THR A 194 5.83 7.10 6.88
CA THR A 194 4.38 7.23 7.11
C THR A 194 3.93 6.36 8.28
N LEU A 195 4.41 5.12 8.41
CA LEU A 195 4.11 4.26 9.55
C LEU A 195 4.56 4.89 10.87
N VAL A 196 5.78 5.39 10.92
CA VAL A 196 6.32 6.09 12.12
C VAL A 196 5.46 7.31 12.45
N TYR A 197 5.10 8.10 11.45
CA TYR A 197 4.33 9.32 11.66
C TYR A 197 2.90 9.04 12.14
N VAL A 198 2.25 8.03 11.57
CA VAL A 198 0.94 7.55 12.05
C VAL A 198 1.04 7.09 13.50
N TRP A 199 2.09 6.35 13.84
CA TRP A 199 2.31 5.94 15.23
C TRP A 199 2.49 7.14 16.16
N LEU A 200 3.33 8.12 15.82
CA LEU A 200 3.55 9.32 16.62
C LEU A 200 2.25 10.11 16.81
N HIS A 201 1.39 10.13 15.78
CA HIS A 201 0.06 10.71 15.87
C HIS A 201 -0.85 9.96 16.86
N LEU A 202 -0.91 8.63 16.76
CA LEU A 202 -1.67 7.79 17.69
C LEU A 202 -1.18 7.94 19.14
N ALA A 203 0.12 8.14 19.33
CA ALA A 203 0.73 8.47 20.60
C ALA A 203 0.50 9.93 21.04
N ARG A 204 -0.20 10.75 20.23
CA ARG A 204 -0.49 12.18 20.47
C ARG A 204 0.76 13.08 20.56
N LEU A 205 1.83 12.68 19.92
CA LEU A 205 3.08 13.43 19.89
C LEU A 205 3.13 14.44 18.73
N VAL A 206 2.46 14.12 17.61
CA VAL A 206 2.39 15.00 16.43
C VAL A 206 0.98 15.00 15.85
N PRO A 207 0.53 16.09 15.20
CA PRO A 207 -0.71 16.08 14.42
C PRO A 207 -0.51 15.29 13.13
N LEU A 208 -1.54 14.56 12.67
CA LEU A 208 -1.52 13.92 11.35
C LEU A 208 -1.92 14.96 10.29
N ASP A 209 -0.97 15.40 9.48
CA ASP A 209 -1.19 16.40 8.42
C ASP A 209 -1.34 15.69 7.07
N LEU A 210 -2.58 15.62 6.59
CA LEU A 210 -2.96 15.04 5.31
C LEU A 210 -3.45 16.14 4.35
N ASP A 211 -3.23 15.93 3.06
CA ASP A 211 -3.82 16.77 2.01
C ASP A 211 -5.27 16.38 1.68
N ASP A 212 -5.87 17.03 0.70
CA ASP A 212 -7.25 16.79 0.29
C ASP A 212 -7.48 15.39 -0.28
N GLU A 213 -6.43 14.74 -0.77
CA GLU A 213 -6.41 13.35 -1.25
C GLU A 213 -5.98 12.37 -0.15
N ARG A 214 -5.93 12.84 1.11
CA ARG A 214 -5.56 12.07 2.31
C ARG A 214 -4.17 11.46 2.26
N ARG A 215 -3.25 12.12 1.55
CA ARG A 215 -1.85 11.76 1.48
C ARG A 215 -1.06 12.55 2.53
N PRO A 216 0.00 11.97 3.12
CA PRO A 216 0.91 12.72 3.99
C PRO A 216 1.43 13.96 3.29
N ARG A 217 1.04 15.16 3.76
CA ARG A 217 1.34 16.43 3.08
C ARG A 217 2.83 16.65 2.89
N TRP A 218 3.63 16.29 3.87
CA TRP A 218 5.11 16.45 3.77
C TRP A 218 5.76 15.60 2.68
N LEU A 219 5.11 14.52 2.22
CA LEU A 219 5.60 13.67 1.13
C LEU A 219 5.14 14.13 -0.25
N TYR A 220 3.95 14.73 -0.34
CA TYR A 220 3.27 15.00 -1.61
C TYR A 220 3.05 16.50 -1.88
N ASN A 221 3.68 17.40 -1.12
CA ASN A 221 3.54 18.85 -1.27
C ASN A 221 4.34 19.43 -2.46
N GLU A 222 5.25 18.67 -3.04
CA GLU A 222 6.05 19.11 -4.17
C GLU A 222 5.58 18.46 -5.48
N PRO A 223 5.63 19.18 -6.62
CA PRO A 223 5.30 18.60 -7.92
C PRO A 223 6.24 17.43 -8.24
N ALA A 224 5.72 16.43 -8.94
CA ALA A 224 6.43 15.21 -9.28
C ALA A 224 7.78 15.46 -9.98
N HIS A 225 7.85 16.49 -10.82
CA HIS A 225 9.08 16.92 -11.48
C HIS A 225 8.94 18.29 -12.11
N PRO A 226 9.80 19.29 -11.81
CA PRO A 226 9.79 20.56 -12.50
C PRO A 226 10.20 20.45 -13.98
N LEU A 227 11.08 19.50 -14.33
CA LEU A 227 11.53 19.21 -15.70
C LEU A 227 11.99 17.75 -15.76
N PRO A 228 11.28 16.85 -16.44
CA PRO A 228 11.75 15.49 -16.62
C PRO A 228 13.03 15.47 -17.46
N PRO A 229 14.04 14.67 -17.06
CA PRO A 229 15.36 14.64 -17.71
C PRO A 229 15.36 14.27 -19.19
N ARG A 230 14.24 13.75 -19.72
CA ARG A 230 14.08 13.32 -21.11
C ARG A 230 12.82 13.88 -21.73
N VAL A 231 12.54 15.15 -21.48
CA VAL A 231 11.35 15.83 -22.03
C VAL A 231 11.22 15.68 -23.55
N ASP A 232 12.34 15.71 -24.27
CA ASP A 232 12.37 15.63 -25.74
C ASP A 232 11.93 14.27 -26.30
N TYR A 233 11.86 13.23 -25.45
CA TYR A 233 11.42 11.88 -25.79
C TYR A 233 10.05 11.53 -25.21
N MET A 234 9.42 12.45 -24.51
CA MET A 234 8.12 12.21 -23.90
C MET A 234 7.00 12.58 -24.89
N PRO A 235 5.99 11.71 -25.08
CA PRO A 235 4.77 12.14 -25.71
C PRO A 235 4.16 13.35 -24.98
N ALA A 236 3.52 14.27 -25.72
CA ALA A 236 2.96 15.49 -25.14
C ALA A 236 2.01 15.22 -23.95
N GLN A 237 1.23 14.13 -24.03
CA GLN A 237 0.31 13.71 -22.97
C GLN A 237 1.06 13.28 -21.68
N ALA A 238 2.21 12.64 -21.80
CA ALA A 238 3.04 12.26 -20.65
C ALA A 238 3.70 13.50 -20.01
N TYR A 239 4.11 14.47 -20.83
CA TYR A 239 4.63 15.75 -20.37
C TYR A 239 3.60 16.50 -19.51
N ASP A 240 2.36 16.59 -19.97
CA ASP A 240 1.27 17.24 -19.24
C ASP A 240 1.03 16.63 -17.85
N VAL A 241 1.11 15.31 -17.74
CA VAL A 241 0.94 14.63 -16.45
C VAL A 241 2.11 14.92 -15.51
N ALA A 242 3.34 14.85 -16.01
CA ALA A 242 4.55 15.07 -15.23
C ALA A 242 4.64 16.48 -14.63
N HIS A 243 4.03 17.46 -15.30
CA HIS A 243 4.09 18.89 -14.92
C HIS A 243 2.85 19.38 -14.16
N ARG A 244 1.90 18.49 -13.83
CA ARG A 244 0.75 18.91 -13.03
C ARG A 244 1.17 19.25 -11.60
N PRO A 245 0.94 20.49 -11.13
CA PRO A 245 1.29 20.89 -9.76
C PRO A 245 0.59 20.05 -8.69
N THR A 246 -0.55 19.42 -9.04
CA THR A 246 -1.39 18.64 -8.13
C THR A 246 -0.94 17.20 -7.95
N VAL A 247 0.03 16.72 -8.75
CA VAL A 247 0.38 15.30 -8.74
C VAL A 247 1.22 14.91 -7.53
N GLY A 248 2.03 15.78 -6.98
CA GLY A 248 2.88 15.50 -5.81
C GLY A 248 3.58 14.13 -5.84
N CYS A 249 4.86 14.08 -5.55
CA CYS A 249 5.59 12.81 -5.57
C CYS A 249 6.76 12.84 -4.57
N PRO A 250 6.96 11.81 -3.75
CA PRO A 250 8.08 11.77 -2.80
C PRO A 250 9.43 11.46 -3.47
N VAL A 251 9.44 10.90 -4.68
CA VAL A 251 10.68 10.48 -5.37
C VAL A 251 11.70 11.61 -5.60
N PRO A 252 11.33 12.82 -6.01
CA PRO A 252 12.30 13.91 -6.17
C PRO A 252 13.06 14.23 -4.88
N ARG A 253 12.38 14.14 -3.74
CA ARG A 253 12.95 14.43 -2.41
C ARG A 253 13.74 13.26 -1.86
N GLN A 254 13.13 12.08 -1.81
CA GLN A 254 13.68 10.91 -1.13
C GLN A 254 14.44 9.98 -2.08
N GLY A 255 13.93 9.78 -3.31
CA GLY A 255 14.37 8.70 -4.17
C GLY A 255 13.99 7.34 -3.60
N TRP A 256 14.56 6.28 -4.15
CA TRP A 256 14.52 4.93 -3.61
C TRP A 256 15.89 4.54 -3.04
N MET A 257 15.93 3.65 -2.06
CA MET A 257 17.16 3.09 -1.50
C MET A 257 18.15 4.21 -1.13
N LYS A 258 17.76 5.09 -0.21
CA LYS A 258 18.54 6.29 0.18
C LYS A 258 18.87 7.25 -0.97
N GLY A 259 17.97 7.36 -1.92
CA GLY A 259 18.16 8.26 -3.04
C GLY A 259 19.08 7.76 -4.16
N VAL A 260 19.49 6.48 -4.11
CA VAL A 260 20.25 5.86 -5.20
C VAL A 260 19.39 5.67 -6.44
N GLY A 261 18.12 5.28 -6.25
CA GLY A 261 17.17 5.00 -7.32
C GLY A 261 16.03 6.02 -7.43
N GLY A 262 15.07 5.68 -8.25
CA GLY A 262 13.86 6.46 -8.54
C GLY A 262 13.78 6.82 -10.01
N CYS A 263 12.56 6.80 -10.58
CA CYS A 263 12.33 6.94 -12.02
C CYS A 263 13.03 8.15 -12.63
N ALA A 264 12.91 9.33 -12.01
CA ALA A 264 13.55 10.55 -12.49
C ALA A 264 15.08 10.55 -12.31
N ARG A 265 15.58 9.94 -11.24
CA ARG A 265 17.03 9.92 -10.94
C ARG A 265 17.80 8.99 -11.87
N VAL A 266 17.18 7.93 -12.34
CA VAL A 266 17.78 6.99 -13.32
C VAL A 266 17.49 7.39 -14.77
N GLY A 267 16.91 8.58 -15.00
CA GLY A 267 16.61 9.11 -16.32
C GLY A 267 15.37 8.49 -16.96
N GLY A 268 14.48 7.89 -16.18
CA GLY A 268 13.17 7.43 -16.63
C GLY A 268 12.20 8.58 -16.81
N CYS A 269 11.21 8.39 -17.70
CA CYS A 269 10.11 9.33 -17.85
C CYS A 269 9.15 9.23 -16.66
N CYS A 270 8.62 10.38 -16.20
CA CYS A 270 7.53 10.38 -15.24
C CYS A 270 6.23 9.97 -15.94
N ILE A 271 5.53 8.98 -15.39
CA ILE A 271 4.22 8.51 -15.87
C ILE A 271 3.07 9.04 -15.03
N GLY A 272 3.35 9.92 -14.05
CA GLY A 272 2.35 10.50 -13.17
C GLY A 272 1.65 9.48 -12.26
N CYS A 273 2.35 8.43 -11.83
CA CYS A 273 1.77 7.28 -11.13
C CYS A 273 1.12 7.60 -9.77
N THR A 274 1.37 8.79 -9.21
CA THR A 274 0.72 9.27 -7.99
C THR A 274 -0.63 9.94 -8.25
N ALA A 275 -0.98 10.20 -9.52
CA ALA A 275 -2.26 10.79 -9.88
C ALA A 275 -3.37 9.74 -9.90
N ARG A 276 -4.59 10.14 -9.53
CA ARG A 276 -5.78 9.27 -9.52
C ARG A 276 -6.09 8.68 -10.89
N ASP A 277 -5.88 9.45 -11.96
CA ASP A 277 -6.18 9.08 -13.34
C ASP A 277 -4.97 8.49 -14.11
N PHE A 278 -3.93 8.08 -13.39
CA PHE A 278 -2.68 7.66 -14.02
C PHE A 278 -2.84 6.43 -14.92
N ALA A 279 -3.66 5.46 -14.50
CA ALA A 279 -3.80 4.19 -15.22
C ALA A 279 -4.39 4.40 -16.63
N ASP A 280 -5.47 5.17 -16.75
CA ASP A 280 -6.10 5.47 -18.03
C ASP A 280 -5.17 6.27 -18.94
N ARG A 281 -4.44 7.22 -18.38
CA ARG A 281 -3.46 8.02 -19.15
C ARG A 281 -2.29 7.17 -19.61
N TYR A 282 -1.78 6.30 -18.77
CA TYR A 282 -0.67 5.41 -19.13
C TYR A 282 -1.08 4.45 -20.25
N LEU A 283 -2.27 3.85 -20.16
CA LEU A 283 -2.79 2.98 -21.21
C LEU A 283 -3.04 3.73 -22.53
N ALA A 284 -3.53 4.95 -22.47
CA ALA A 284 -3.67 5.78 -23.66
C ALA A 284 -2.33 6.07 -24.36
N LEU A 285 -1.23 6.18 -23.56
CA LEU A 285 0.11 6.34 -24.12
C LEU A 285 0.71 5.04 -24.66
N ALA A 286 0.32 3.89 -24.10
CA ALA A 286 0.81 2.58 -24.50
C ALA A 286 0.08 1.98 -25.69
N THR A 287 -1.15 2.45 -25.99
CA THR A 287 -1.87 2.04 -27.20
C THR A 287 -1.31 2.82 -28.40
N PRO A 288 -0.76 2.15 -29.44
CA PRO A 288 -0.40 2.83 -30.68
C PRO A 288 -1.64 3.56 -31.23
N GLU A 289 -1.50 4.81 -31.59
CA GLU A 289 -2.54 5.48 -32.40
C GLU A 289 -2.92 4.55 -33.56
N ALA A 290 -4.20 4.28 -33.73
CA ALA A 290 -4.66 3.55 -34.90
C ALA A 290 -4.09 4.26 -36.13
N PRO A 291 -3.50 3.53 -37.09
CA PRO A 291 -2.96 4.16 -38.28
C PRO A 291 -4.07 5.04 -38.91
N PRO A 292 -3.72 6.24 -39.39
CA PRO A 292 -4.71 7.13 -40.00
C PRO A 292 -5.47 6.35 -41.08
N PRO A 293 -6.78 6.55 -41.20
CA PRO A 293 -7.56 5.83 -42.20
C PRO A 293 -6.86 6.01 -43.55
N SER A 294 -6.56 4.88 -44.22
CA SER A 294 -5.97 4.89 -45.56
C SER A 294 -6.83 5.81 -46.42
N SER A 295 -6.22 6.87 -46.95
CA SER A 295 -6.88 7.74 -47.90
C SER A 295 -7.58 6.92 -48.98
N PRO A 296 -8.86 7.11 -49.27
CA PRO A 296 -9.49 6.40 -50.37
C PRO A 296 -8.69 6.70 -51.62
N GLY A 297 -8.17 5.61 -52.19
CA GLY A 297 -7.26 5.63 -53.33
C GLY A 297 -7.83 6.54 -54.46
N GLY A 298 -6.94 7.38 -54.95
CA GLY A 298 -7.13 8.07 -56.25
C GLY A 298 -6.88 7.13 -57.41
#